data_832d38200e18a7641dbffdbed36aa4b8
#
_entry.id   832d38200e18a7641dbffdbed36aa4b8
#
_cell.length_a   1.000
_cell.length_b   1.000
_cell.length_c   1.000
_cell.angle_alpha   90.00
_cell.angle_beta   90.00
_cell.angle_gamma   90.00
#
_symmetry.space_group_name_H-M   'P 1'
#
loop_
_entity.id
_entity.type
_entity.pdbx_description
1 polymer ?
#
loop_
_entity_poly.entity_id
_entity_poly.type
_entity_poly.pdbx_seq_one_letter_code
_entity_poly.pdbx_strand_id
1 'polypeptide(L)'
;MKQKLLTFIISLAITIQAGAQERTVENRPYTDLRPFHFGVLVGTHFQDIEFQNAGPVTYLDADGIEQQSCVTVDQDRWDTGFTVGVLGEFRLNTHFQLRIAPAMYFGTRHLSFYNMMEKDGAGNPIQQKQEMKTAYISSALDLIFAAQRFNNHRPYIMAGINPMMNLNSKNEDYIKLKKTDLFLELGLGCDFYLPYFKLRPELKFMYGITDTYDKNHIKNIKDKSTLPYTLSAKSAHSKMIALTFYFE
;
A
#
# COMPACT_ATOMS: atom_id res chain seq x y z
N MET A 1 -21.80 20.22 12.83
CA MET A 1 -21.22 18.91 12.48
C MET A 1 -20.28 18.36 13.54
N LYS A 2 -19.30 19.12 14.04
CA LYS A 2 -18.30 18.67 15.06
C LYS A 2 -18.94 18.10 16.35
N GLN A 3 -19.99 18.73 16.90
CA GLN A 3 -20.67 18.24 18.11
C GLN A 3 -21.38 16.91 17.88
N LYS A 4 -22.04 16.70 16.73
CA LYS A 4 -22.71 15.44 16.40
C LYS A 4 -21.71 14.28 16.23
N LEU A 5 -20.54 14.56 15.66
CA LEU A 5 -19.45 13.58 15.54
C LEU A 5 -18.89 13.21 16.91
N LEU A 6 -18.69 14.20 17.79
CA LEU A 6 -18.19 13.96 19.15
C LEU A 6 -19.20 13.12 19.98
N THR A 7 -20.48 13.44 19.89
CA THR A 7 -21.55 12.65 20.57
C THR A 7 -21.61 11.21 20.04
N PHE A 8 -21.45 11.02 18.74
CA PHE A 8 -21.40 9.68 18.14
C PHE A 8 -20.19 8.87 18.62
N ILE A 9 -19.01 9.48 18.69
CA ILE A 9 -17.78 8.83 19.21
C ILE A 9 -17.94 8.48 20.69
N ILE A 10 -18.49 9.37 21.50
CA ILE A 10 -18.74 9.12 22.92
C ILE A 10 -19.78 8.02 23.13
N SER A 11 -20.86 7.99 22.36
CA SER A 11 -21.85 6.92 22.45
C SER A 11 -21.30 5.57 22.03
N LEU A 12 -20.45 5.53 20.99
CA LEU A 12 -19.75 4.32 20.55
C LEU A 12 -18.76 3.80 21.62
N ALA A 13 -18.06 4.70 22.30
CA ALA A 13 -17.14 4.35 23.38
C ALA A 13 -17.88 3.76 24.61
N ILE A 14 -19.07 4.27 24.92
CA ILE A 14 -19.90 3.78 26.05
C ILE A 14 -20.47 2.38 25.75
N THR A 15 -20.87 2.10 24.50
CA THR A 15 -21.41 0.77 24.12
C THR A 15 -20.33 -0.33 24.17
N ILE A 16 -19.06 0.01 23.95
CA ILE A 16 -17.94 -0.93 24.06
C ILE A 16 -17.72 -1.39 25.52
N GLN A 17 -18.01 -0.54 26.51
CA GLN A 17 -17.82 -0.88 27.93
C GLN A 17 -18.91 -1.79 28.50
N ALA A 18 -20.11 -1.79 27.95
CA ALA A 18 -21.22 -2.57 28.47
C ALA A 18 -21.08 -4.09 28.30
N GLY A 19 -20.22 -4.57 27.37
CA GLY A 19 -19.94 -5.99 27.17
C GLY A 19 -18.83 -6.60 28.02
N ALA A 20 -18.19 -5.82 28.91
CA ALA A 20 -16.94 -6.18 29.59
C ALA A 20 -17.10 -7.04 30.86
N GLN A 21 -18.31 -7.43 31.26
CA GLN A 21 -18.52 -8.08 32.55
C GLN A 21 -18.75 -9.59 32.54
N GLU A 22 -18.92 -10.23 31.36
CA GLU A 22 -19.03 -11.70 31.32
C GLU A 22 -17.64 -12.33 31.19
N ARG A 23 -17.25 -13.14 32.18
CA ARG A 23 -16.08 -14.02 32.09
C ARG A 23 -16.35 -15.10 31.05
N THR A 24 -15.94 -14.82 29.82
CA THR A 24 -15.99 -15.79 28.73
C THR A 24 -14.86 -16.80 28.91
N VAL A 25 -15.10 -18.07 28.60
CA VAL A 25 -14.06 -19.11 28.59
C VAL A 25 -12.92 -18.66 27.67
N GLU A 26 -11.70 -18.66 28.18
CA GLU A 26 -10.52 -18.33 27.39
C GLU A 26 -10.21 -19.45 26.41
N ASN A 27 -10.30 -19.15 25.12
CA ASN A 27 -9.90 -20.05 24.05
C ASN A 27 -8.36 -20.07 23.94
N ARG A 28 -7.75 -21.24 23.75
CA ARG A 28 -6.30 -21.38 23.54
C ARG A 28 -5.46 -20.65 24.62
N PRO A 29 -5.61 -20.98 25.93
CA PRO A 29 -5.14 -20.14 27.03
C PRO A 29 -3.61 -19.94 27.03
N TYR A 30 -2.80 -20.82 26.56
CA TYR A 30 -1.32 -20.71 26.61
C TYR A 30 -0.71 -20.35 25.25
N THR A 31 -1.51 -19.96 24.25
CA THR A 31 -0.97 -19.72 22.90
C THR A 31 0.04 -18.59 22.87
N ASP A 32 -0.20 -17.49 23.61
CA ASP A 32 0.68 -16.33 23.64
C ASP A 32 2.02 -16.56 24.35
N LEU A 33 2.16 -17.70 25.05
CA LEU A 33 3.41 -18.09 25.73
C LEU A 33 4.38 -18.81 24.78
N ARG A 34 3.91 -19.25 23.62
CA ARG A 34 4.77 -19.92 22.64
C ARG A 34 5.82 -18.95 22.10
N PRO A 35 7.07 -19.38 21.94
CA PRO A 35 8.15 -18.53 21.46
C PRO A 35 8.01 -18.18 19.97
N PHE A 36 7.34 -19.03 19.20
CA PHE A 36 7.18 -18.90 17.75
C PHE A 36 5.75 -19.22 17.33
N HIS A 37 5.22 -18.42 16.42
CA HIS A 37 3.94 -18.61 15.74
C HIS A 37 4.16 -18.64 14.24
N PHE A 38 3.38 -19.44 13.56
CA PHE A 38 3.33 -19.53 12.12
C PHE A 38 1.89 -19.42 11.66
N GLY A 39 1.68 -18.77 10.51
CA GLY A 39 0.35 -18.61 9.97
C GLY A 39 0.36 -18.24 8.49
N VAL A 40 -0.84 -18.05 7.97
CA VAL A 40 -1.08 -17.56 6.61
C VAL A 40 -1.79 -16.22 6.66
N LEU A 41 -1.62 -15.43 5.62
CA LEU A 41 -2.28 -14.16 5.49
C LEU A 41 -2.98 -14.05 4.15
N VAL A 42 -4.15 -13.45 4.18
CA VAL A 42 -4.89 -13.01 2.99
C VAL A 42 -5.42 -11.61 3.24
N GLY A 43 -5.50 -10.81 2.20
CA GLY A 43 -5.97 -9.44 2.36
C GLY A 43 -6.34 -8.77 1.06
N THR A 44 -6.88 -7.60 1.19
CA THR A 44 -7.09 -6.65 0.11
C THR A 44 -6.31 -5.38 0.39
N HIS A 45 -5.90 -4.70 -0.66
CA HIS A 45 -5.23 -3.41 -0.51
C HIS A 45 -5.75 -2.42 -1.54
N PHE A 46 -5.66 -1.16 -1.18
CA PHE A 46 -5.83 -0.02 -2.07
C PHE A 46 -4.45 0.56 -2.33
N GLN A 47 -4.13 0.83 -3.57
CA GLN A 47 -2.83 1.36 -3.98
C GLN A 47 -2.99 2.66 -4.75
N ASP A 48 -2.06 3.58 -4.52
CA ASP A 48 -1.99 4.88 -5.13
C ASP A 48 -0.53 5.26 -5.38
N ILE A 49 -0.27 6.16 -6.33
CA ILE A 49 1.05 6.75 -6.57
C ILE A 49 0.93 8.27 -6.55
N GLU A 50 1.71 8.89 -5.70
CA GLU A 50 1.89 10.33 -5.69
C GLU A 50 3.02 10.73 -6.64
N PHE A 51 2.70 11.47 -7.70
CA PHE A 51 3.67 11.98 -8.65
C PHE A 51 4.06 13.41 -8.34
N GLN A 52 5.35 13.69 -8.42
CA GLN A 52 5.83 15.06 -8.51
C GLN A 52 5.97 15.41 -10.00
N ASN A 53 5.01 16.16 -10.55
CA ASN A 53 4.99 16.55 -11.94
C ASN A 53 6.16 17.47 -12.31
N ALA A 54 6.69 17.32 -13.54
CA ALA A 54 7.84 18.08 -14.01
C ALA A 54 7.50 19.53 -14.42
N GLY A 55 6.23 19.79 -14.80
CA GLY A 55 5.81 21.04 -15.43
C GLY A 55 6.23 21.12 -16.91
N PRO A 56 6.37 22.31 -17.48
CA PRO A 56 6.79 22.47 -18.86
C PRO A 56 8.20 21.90 -19.08
N VAL A 57 8.34 21.04 -20.09
CA VAL A 57 9.61 20.40 -20.49
C VAL A 57 9.86 20.63 -21.96
N THR A 58 11.15 20.81 -22.31
CA THR A 58 11.60 20.89 -23.71
C THR A 58 12.28 19.56 -24.06
N TYR A 59 11.94 19.00 -25.20
CA TYR A 59 12.52 17.75 -25.72
C TYR A 59 12.73 17.84 -27.23
N LEU A 60 13.58 16.96 -27.77
CA LEU A 60 13.77 16.83 -29.22
C LEU A 60 12.85 15.74 -29.76
N ASP A 61 12.05 16.06 -30.75
CA ASP A 61 11.17 15.12 -31.45
C ASP A 61 11.97 14.14 -32.36
N ALA A 62 11.27 13.34 -33.15
CA ALA A 62 11.89 12.38 -34.07
C ALA A 62 12.76 13.04 -35.14
N ASP A 63 12.41 14.26 -35.55
CA ASP A 63 13.07 15.04 -36.58
C ASP A 63 14.20 15.93 -36.01
N GLY A 64 14.43 15.90 -34.69
CA GLY A 64 15.44 16.70 -34.00
C GLY A 64 15.04 18.15 -33.76
N ILE A 65 13.73 18.49 -33.89
CA ILE A 65 13.18 19.81 -33.64
C ILE A 65 12.85 19.95 -32.17
N GLU A 66 13.21 21.08 -31.55
CA GLU A 66 12.84 21.38 -30.17
C GLU A 66 11.33 21.59 -30.03
N GLN A 67 10.70 20.78 -29.20
CA GLN A 67 9.30 20.87 -28.86
C GLN A 67 9.15 21.16 -27.36
N GLN A 68 8.10 21.91 -27.02
CA GLN A 68 7.69 22.11 -25.63
C GLN A 68 6.42 21.33 -25.34
N SER A 69 6.38 20.72 -24.17
CA SER A 69 5.18 20.04 -23.68
C SER A 69 4.99 20.29 -22.18
N CYS A 70 3.73 20.27 -21.74
CA CYS A 70 3.36 20.34 -20.35
C CYS A 70 2.34 19.25 -20.09
N VAL A 71 2.82 18.05 -19.72
CA VAL A 71 1.98 16.91 -19.38
C VAL A 71 2.00 16.73 -17.87
N THR A 72 0.83 16.57 -17.27
CA THR A 72 0.65 16.15 -15.88
C THR A 72 0.22 14.70 -15.84
N VAL A 73 0.73 13.94 -14.88
CA VAL A 73 0.35 12.55 -14.64
C VAL A 73 -0.19 12.42 -13.22
N ASP A 74 -1.27 11.66 -13.10
CA ASP A 74 -1.86 11.33 -11.80
C ASP A 74 -2.54 9.95 -11.86
N GLN A 75 -2.73 9.36 -10.69
CA GLN A 75 -3.60 8.21 -10.50
C GLN A 75 -4.94 8.73 -9.97
N ASP A 76 -5.92 8.91 -10.85
CA ASP A 76 -7.19 9.58 -10.55
C ASP A 76 -8.02 8.88 -9.46
N ARG A 77 -7.68 7.64 -9.11
CA ARG A 77 -8.41 6.83 -8.12
C ARG A 77 -7.49 5.83 -7.42
N TRP A 78 -7.87 5.47 -6.21
CA TRP A 78 -7.27 4.34 -5.53
C TRP A 78 -7.68 3.03 -6.21
N ASP A 79 -6.71 2.27 -6.67
CA ASP A 79 -6.94 0.97 -7.30
C ASP A 79 -6.84 -0.16 -6.29
N THR A 80 -7.74 -1.14 -6.43
CA THR A 80 -7.82 -2.28 -5.53
C THR A 80 -6.91 -3.42 -5.98
N GLY A 81 -6.41 -4.17 -5.01
CA GLY A 81 -5.64 -5.38 -5.23
C GLY A 81 -5.88 -6.40 -4.12
N PHE A 82 -5.23 -7.55 -4.24
CA PHE A 82 -5.28 -8.59 -3.22
C PHE A 82 -3.88 -9.01 -2.81
N THR A 83 -3.78 -9.54 -1.60
CA THR A 83 -2.52 -9.95 -0.97
C THR A 83 -2.66 -11.33 -0.39
N VAL A 84 -1.65 -12.16 -0.60
CA VAL A 84 -1.54 -13.49 -0.01
C VAL A 84 -0.12 -13.73 0.47
N GLY A 85 0.04 -14.46 1.56
CA GLY A 85 1.37 -14.75 2.07
C GLY A 85 1.35 -15.66 3.30
N VAL A 86 2.49 -15.73 3.92
CA VAL A 86 2.69 -16.46 5.17
C VAL A 86 3.34 -15.54 6.20
N LEU A 87 3.30 -15.92 7.44
CA LEU A 87 3.96 -15.18 8.51
C LEU A 87 4.69 -16.12 9.45
N GLY A 88 5.79 -15.63 9.99
CA GLY A 88 6.45 -16.17 11.16
C GLY A 88 6.57 -15.06 12.20
N GLU A 89 6.19 -15.34 13.43
CA GLU A 89 6.20 -14.35 14.50
C GLU A 89 6.97 -14.90 15.70
N PHE A 90 7.94 -14.11 16.17
CA PHE A 90 8.78 -14.43 17.33
C PHE A 90 8.33 -13.57 18.51
N ARG A 91 8.03 -14.23 19.61
CA ARG A 91 7.75 -13.54 20.87
C ARG A 91 9.06 -13.05 21.50
N LEU A 92 9.22 -11.73 21.63
CA LEU A 92 10.35 -11.12 22.32
C LEU A 92 10.09 -11.04 23.83
N ASN A 93 8.88 -10.59 24.20
CA ASN A 93 8.42 -10.55 25.59
C ASN A 93 6.88 -10.58 25.65
N THR A 94 6.28 -10.21 26.78
CA THR A 94 4.82 -10.23 26.97
C THR A 94 4.09 -9.28 26.05
N HIS A 95 4.72 -8.16 25.67
CA HIS A 95 4.10 -7.10 24.86
C HIS A 95 4.69 -6.96 23.48
N PHE A 96 5.95 -7.35 23.27
CA PHE A 96 6.63 -7.17 21.99
C PHE A 96 6.78 -8.49 21.23
N GLN A 97 6.49 -8.43 19.95
CA GLN A 97 6.63 -9.53 18.99
C GLN A 97 7.32 -9.00 17.73
N LEU A 98 8.15 -9.82 17.11
CA LEU A 98 8.79 -9.55 15.84
C LEU A 98 8.17 -10.46 14.80
N ARG A 99 7.58 -9.88 13.75
CA ARG A 99 6.95 -10.61 12.65
C ARG A 99 7.79 -10.48 11.39
N ILE A 100 7.94 -11.59 10.69
CA ILE A 100 8.43 -11.65 9.31
C ILE A 100 7.28 -12.19 8.47
N ALA A 101 6.85 -11.41 7.48
CA ALA A 101 5.66 -11.75 6.67
C ALA A 101 5.97 -11.65 5.18
N PRO A 102 6.55 -12.72 4.57
CA PRO A 102 6.67 -12.78 3.12
C PRO A 102 5.29 -12.89 2.48
N ALA A 103 5.04 -12.02 1.49
CA ALA A 103 3.74 -11.91 0.83
C ALA A 103 3.88 -11.51 -0.64
N MET A 104 2.83 -11.78 -1.40
CA MET A 104 2.65 -11.31 -2.77
C MET A 104 1.46 -10.36 -2.83
N TYR A 105 1.65 -9.24 -3.52
CA TYR A 105 0.63 -8.23 -3.75
C TYR A 105 0.32 -8.18 -5.24
N PHE A 106 -0.95 -8.30 -5.61
CA PHE A 106 -1.41 -8.28 -6.99
C PHE A 106 -2.44 -7.17 -7.18
N GLY A 107 -2.29 -6.39 -8.24
CA GLY A 107 -3.22 -5.32 -8.55
C GLY A 107 -3.00 -4.75 -9.95
N THR A 108 -3.76 -3.73 -10.27
CA THR A 108 -3.61 -2.93 -11.49
C THR A 108 -3.67 -1.48 -11.08
N ARG A 109 -2.83 -0.63 -11.65
CA ARG A 109 -2.85 0.82 -11.47
C ARG A 109 -3.26 1.50 -12.77
N HIS A 110 -4.08 2.54 -12.67
CA HIS A 110 -4.56 3.31 -13.80
C HIS A 110 -4.00 4.72 -13.72
N LEU A 111 -3.11 5.05 -14.65
CA LEU A 111 -2.52 6.38 -14.75
C LEU A 111 -3.23 7.17 -15.84
N SER A 112 -3.50 8.43 -15.56
CA SER A 112 -4.05 9.40 -16.50
C SER A 112 -3.04 10.51 -16.74
N PHE A 113 -2.80 10.81 -18.01
CA PHE A 113 -1.92 11.87 -18.46
C PHE A 113 -2.76 12.96 -19.10
N TYR A 114 -2.54 14.20 -18.72
CA TYR A 114 -3.23 15.36 -19.25
C TYR A 114 -2.22 16.29 -19.93
N ASN A 115 -2.31 16.45 -21.26
CA ASN A 115 -1.50 17.41 -21.98
C ASN A 115 -2.16 18.80 -21.90
N MET A 116 -1.54 19.69 -21.13
CA MET A 116 -2.07 21.03 -20.89
C MET A 116 -1.87 21.99 -22.06
N MET A 117 -0.98 21.67 -23.02
CA MET A 117 -0.69 22.52 -24.18
C MET A 117 -1.58 22.19 -25.38
N GLU A 118 -1.98 20.93 -25.51
CA GLU A 118 -2.85 20.46 -26.58
C GLU A 118 -4.27 20.26 -26.08
N LYS A 119 -5.25 20.80 -26.84
CA LYS A 119 -6.66 20.70 -26.51
C LYS A 119 -7.41 19.93 -27.58
N ASP A 120 -8.43 19.19 -27.15
CA ASP A 120 -9.36 18.54 -28.05
C ASP A 120 -10.29 19.58 -28.73
N GLY A 121 -11.11 19.14 -29.69
CA GLY A 121 -12.09 20.01 -30.38
C GLY A 121 -13.14 20.64 -29.45
N ALA A 122 -13.26 20.20 -28.20
CA ALA A 122 -14.14 20.72 -27.16
C ALA A 122 -13.41 21.66 -26.17
N GLY A 123 -12.09 21.87 -26.34
CA GLY A 123 -11.26 22.75 -25.51
C GLY A 123 -10.71 22.08 -24.24
N ASN A 124 -10.88 20.76 -24.03
CA ASN A 124 -10.33 20.04 -22.91
C ASN A 124 -8.89 19.57 -23.22
N PRO A 125 -8.02 19.41 -22.20
CA PRO A 125 -6.70 18.81 -22.37
C PRO A 125 -6.79 17.41 -22.98
N ILE A 126 -5.89 17.07 -23.90
CA ILE A 126 -5.81 15.73 -24.46
C ILE A 126 -5.41 14.77 -23.33
N GLN A 127 -6.22 13.73 -23.14
CA GLN A 127 -6.01 12.72 -22.10
C GLN A 127 -5.50 11.42 -22.72
N GLN A 128 -4.43 10.87 -22.13
CA GLN A 128 -3.95 9.51 -22.40
C GLN A 128 -4.03 8.68 -21.12
N LYS A 129 -4.23 7.36 -21.27
CA LYS A 129 -4.34 6.44 -20.14
C LYS A 129 -3.34 5.31 -20.27
N GLN A 130 -2.78 4.90 -19.15
CA GLN A 130 -1.89 3.75 -19.05
C GLN A 130 -2.37 2.83 -17.93
N GLU A 131 -2.52 1.55 -18.23
CA GLU A 131 -2.80 0.52 -17.25
C GLU A 131 -1.51 -0.23 -16.91
N MET A 132 -1.18 -0.29 -15.62
CA MET A 132 0.02 -0.98 -15.12
C MET A 132 -0.39 -2.13 -14.22
N LYS A 133 -0.24 -3.36 -14.70
CA LYS A 133 -0.41 -4.55 -13.84
C LYS A 133 0.75 -4.62 -12.87
N THR A 134 0.46 -4.72 -11.59
CA THR A 134 1.45 -4.80 -10.52
C THR A 134 1.44 -6.18 -9.88
N ALA A 135 2.62 -6.75 -9.71
CA ALA A 135 2.84 -7.96 -8.94
C ALA A 135 4.11 -7.76 -8.11
N TYR A 136 3.96 -7.61 -6.79
CA TYR A 136 5.09 -7.43 -5.89
C TYR A 136 5.32 -8.68 -5.06
N ILE A 137 6.59 -9.07 -4.92
CA ILE A 137 7.04 -9.95 -3.84
C ILE A 137 7.59 -9.07 -2.74
N SER A 138 7.20 -9.32 -1.51
CA SER A 138 7.60 -8.56 -0.34
C SER A 138 8.01 -9.46 0.81
N SER A 139 8.70 -8.89 1.79
CA SER A 139 8.98 -9.55 3.07
C SER A 139 8.97 -8.50 4.17
N ALA A 140 7.80 -8.24 4.73
CA ALA A 140 7.64 -7.28 5.82
C ALA A 140 8.38 -7.74 7.08
N LEU A 141 9.01 -6.79 7.77
CA LEU A 141 9.61 -6.96 9.09
C LEU A 141 8.93 -5.98 10.04
N ASP A 142 8.07 -6.49 10.90
CA ASP A 142 7.18 -5.72 11.75
C ASP A 142 7.51 -5.92 13.21
N LEU A 143 7.60 -4.84 13.97
CA LEU A 143 7.60 -4.85 15.43
C LEU A 143 6.16 -4.58 15.89
N ILE A 144 5.62 -5.53 16.65
CA ILE A 144 4.26 -5.48 17.18
C ILE A 144 4.33 -5.16 18.66
N PHE A 145 3.54 -4.17 19.10
CA PHE A 145 3.29 -3.90 20.50
C PHE A 145 1.84 -4.26 20.81
N ALA A 146 1.65 -5.35 21.55
CA ALA A 146 0.35 -5.89 21.90
C ALA A 146 0.00 -5.62 23.36
N ALA A 147 -1.25 -5.23 23.61
CA ALA A 147 -1.80 -5.07 24.94
C ALA A 147 -1.88 -6.42 25.66
N GLN A 148 -2.24 -6.41 26.95
CA GLN A 148 -2.61 -7.62 27.64
C GLN A 148 -3.89 -8.19 27.02
N ARG A 149 -3.95 -9.51 26.95
CA ARG A 149 -5.15 -10.21 26.49
C ARG A 149 -6.29 -9.98 27.48
N PHE A 150 -7.43 -9.59 26.94
CA PHE A 150 -8.69 -9.47 27.66
C PHE A 150 -9.68 -10.47 27.10
N ASN A 151 -10.05 -11.49 27.87
CA ASN A 151 -10.86 -12.62 27.41
C ASN A 151 -10.28 -13.22 26.10
N ASN A 152 -11.00 -13.09 24.98
CA ASN A 152 -10.60 -13.62 23.68
C ASN A 152 -10.17 -12.53 22.68
N HIS A 153 -9.75 -11.37 23.18
CA HIS A 153 -9.31 -10.24 22.36
C HIS A 153 -7.96 -9.69 22.84
N ARG A 154 -7.11 -9.30 21.92
CA ARG A 154 -5.82 -8.67 22.22
C ARG A 154 -5.51 -7.62 21.16
N PRO A 155 -5.83 -6.35 21.42
CA PRO A 155 -5.48 -5.27 20.49
C PRO A 155 -3.98 -5.03 20.45
N TYR A 156 -3.48 -4.60 19.30
CA TYR A 156 -2.08 -4.27 19.10
C TYR A 156 -1.90 -3.15 18.07
N ILE A 157 -0.74 -2.54 18.11
CA ILE A 157 -0.23 -1.64 17.08
C ILE A 157 1.06 -2.24 16.53
N MET A 158 1.37 -1.93 15.28
CA MET A 158 2.59 -2.39 14.65
C MET A 158 3.26 -1.27 13.87
N ALA A 159 4.58 -1.34 13.78
CA ALA A 159 5.40 -0.53 12.91
C ALA A 159 6.46 -1.41 12.26
N GLY A 160 6.74 -1.18 10.99
CA GLY A 160 7.69 -2.03 10.27
C GLY A 160 8.20 -1.43 8.98
N ILE A 161 9.05 -2.20 8.34
CA ILE A 161 9.58 -1.92 7.01
C ILE A 161 9.25 -3.09 6.08
N ASN A 162 8.92 -2.79 4.84
CA ASN A 162 8.55 -3.81 3.88
C ASN A 162 9.28 -3.56 2.54
N PRO A 163 10.44 -4.20 2.33
CA PRO A 163 11.06 -4.22 1.01
C PRO A 163 10.18 -4.99 0.04
N MET A 164 9.89 -4.37 -1.11
CA MET A 164 9.09 -4.93 -2.17
C MET A 164 9.85 -4.98 -3.48
N MET A 165 9.64 -6.04 -4.25
CA MET A 165 10.17 -6.18 -5.60
C MET A 165 9.04 -6.37 -6.60
N ASN A 166 8.95 -5.47 -7.58
CA ASN A 166 7.99 -5.56 -8.68
C ASN A 166 8.47 -6.57 -9.74
N LEU A 167 7.62 -7.55 -10.02
CA LEU A 167 7.88 -8.59 -11.03
C LEU A 167 7.42 -8.17 -12.42
N ASN A 168 6.44 -7.27 -12.52
CA ASN A 168 5.90 -6.79 -13.78
C ASN A 168 6.58 -5.48 -14.19
N SER A 169 7.43 -5.53 -15.19
CA SER A 169 8.09 -4.35 -15.76
C SER A 169 8.06 -4.46 -17.27
N LYS A 170 7.00 -3.96 -17.91
CA LYS A 170 6.93 -3.83 -19.36
C LYS A 170 7.81 -2.69 -19.84
N ASN A 171 8.43 -2.84 -21.01
CA ASN A 171 9.33 -1.82 -21.60
C ASN A 171 8.62 -0.80 -22.49
N GLU A 172 7.31 -0.96 -22.72
CA GLU A 172 6.53 -0.17 -23.69
C GLU A 172 5.62 0.88 -23.04
N ASP A 173 5.69 1.02 -21.72
CA ASP A 173 4.85 1.95 -20.96
C ASP A 173 5.42 3.39 -21.02
N TYR A 174 4.56 4.40 -20.97
CA TYR A 174 4.96 5.83 -20.88
C TYR A 174 5.79 6.07 -19.62
N ILE A 175 5.31 5.59 -18.47
CA ILE A 175 6.04 5.62 -17.19
C ILE A 175 6.38 4.20 -16.78
N LYS A 176 7.63 4.04 -16.36
CA LYS A 176 8.15 2.79 -15.80
C LYS A 176 8.53 2.98 -14.35
N LEU A 177 8.15 2.04 -13.51
CA LEU A 177 8.54 2.00 -12.11
C LEU A 177 9.81 1.16 -11.93
N LYS A 178 10.64 1.55 -10.98
CA LYS A 178 11.78 0.74 -10.53
C LYS A 178 11.31 -0.63 -10.03
N LYS A 179 12.20 -1.60 -10.10
CA LYS A 179 11.90 -2.96 -9.66
C LYS A 179 11.80 -3.08 -8.14
N THR A 180 12.51 -2.26 -7.39
CA THR A 180 12.57 -2.33 -5.93
C THR A 180 11.98 -1.08 -5.32
N ASP A 181 11.23 -1.25 -4.25
CA ASP A 181 10.66 -0.19 -3.43
C ASP A 181 10.79 -0.57 -1.95
N LEU A 182 10.90 0.41 -1.07
CA LEU A 182 10.94 0.21 0.37
C LEU A 182 9.80 0.98 1.02
N PHE A 183 8.89 0.25 1.66
CA PHE A 183 7.77 0.83 2.38
C PHE A 183 8.04 0.91 3.88
N LEU A 184 7.62 2.00 4.49
CA LEU A 184 7.39 2.10 5.91
C LEU A 184 5.94 1.72 6.18
N GLU A 185 5.72 0.86 7.17
CA GLU A 185 4.39 0.38 7.54
C GLU A 185 4.03 0.80 8.95
N LEU A 186 2.80 1.24 9.13
CA LEU A 186 2.16 1.46 10.42
C LEU A 186 0.80 0.78 10.39
N GLY A 187 0.44 0.07 11.44
CA GLY A 187 -0.81 -0.65 11.47
C GLY A 187 -1.39 -0.80 12.87
N LEU A 188 -2.64 -1.15 12.88
CA LEU A 188 -3.39 -1.49 14.07
C LEU A 188 -4.24 -2.73 13.80
N GLY A 189 -4.31 -3.61 14.78
CA GLY A 189 -5.04 -4.86 14.66
C GLY A 189 -5.56 -5.37 16.01
N CYS A 190 -6.26 -6.47 15.95
CA CYS A 190 -6.74 -7.16 17.15
C CYS A 190 -6.67 -8.67 16.94
N ASP A 191 -6.06 -9.36 17.88
CA ASP A 191 -6.11 -10.82 17.94
C ASP A 191 -7.47 -11.26 18.45
N PHE A 192 -8.16 -12.13 17.72
CA PHE A 192 -9.36 -12.81 18.14
C PHE A 192 -9.06 -14.30 18.34
N TYR A 193 -9.15 -14.75 19.56
CA TYR A 193 -8.87 -16.15 19.91
C TYR A 193 -10.14 -16.98 19.73
N LEU A 194 -10.23 -17.67 18.61
CA LEU A 194 -11.29 -18.63 18.32
C LEU A 194 -10.92 -20.01 18.87
N PRO A 195 -11.87 -20.94 19.02
CA PRO A 195 -11.58 -22.26 19.60
C PRO A 195 -10.47 -23.02 18.88
N TYR A 196 -10.37 -22.89 17.55
CA TYR A 196 -9.46 -23.68 16.71
C TYR A 196 -8.27 -22.90 16.19
N PHE A 197 -8.40 -21.58 15.97
CA PHE A 197 -7.37 -20.73 15.40
C PHE A 197 -7.45 -19.31 15.98
N LYS A 198 -6.39 -18.55 15.78
CA LYS A 198 -6.35 -17.14 16.09
C LYS A 198 -6.55 -16.37 14.78
N LEU A 199 -7.60 -15.53 14.74
CA LEU A 199 -7.87 -14.61 13.65
C LEU A 199 -7.35 -13.24 14.02
N ARG A 200 -6.64 -12.60 13.11
CA ARG A 200 -6.03 -11.29 13.33
C ARG A 200 -6.32 -10.36 12.15
N PRO A 201 -7.45 -9.62 12.16
CA PRO A 201 -7.66 -8.50 11.25
C PRO A 201 -6.70 -7.36 11.59
N GLU A 202 -6.06 -6.80 10.57
CA GLU A 202 -5.07 -5.74 10.67
C GLU A 202 -5.25 -4.73 9.54
N LEU A 203 -5.35 -3.46 9.90
CA LEU A 203 -5.36 -2.34 8.97
C LEU A 203 -3.96 -1.72 8.94
N LYS A 204 -3.32 -1.71 7.75
CA LYS A 204 -1.98 -1.17 7.51
C LYS A 204 -2.04 0.07 6.64
N PHE A 205 -1.22 1.05 6.99
CA PHE A 205 -0.87 2.19 6.16
C PHE A 205 0.59 2.05 5.75
N MET A 206 0.84 2.10 4.44
CA MET A 206 2.14 1.82 3.86
C MET A 206 2.54 2.98 2.97
N TYR A 207 3.73 3.53 3.19
CA TYR A 207 4.29 4.63 2.42
C TYR A 207 5.66 4.27 1.86
N GLY A 208 5.81 4.34 0.53
CA GLY A 208 7.07 4.11 -0.17
C GLY A 208 8.02 5.28 0.05
N ILE A 209 9.11 5.04 0.76
CA ILE A 209 10.12 6.07 1.06
C ILE A 209 11.12 6.27 -0.07
N THR A 210 11.18 5.33 -1.02
CA THR A 210 12.07 5.42 -2.19
C THR A 210 11.35 6.07 -3.37
N ASP A 211 12.08 6.81 -4.19
CA ASP A 211 11.58 7.28 -5.49
C ASP A 211 11.44 6.08 -6.44
N THR A 212 10.20 5.71 -6.75
CA THR A 212 9.89 4.55 -7.59
C THR A 212 9.95 4.84 -9.09
N TYR A 213 10.10 6.10 -9.50
CA TYR A 213 10.18 6.47 -10.91
C TYR A 213 11.53 6.07 -11.54
N ASP A 214 11.51 5.30 -12.64
CA ASP A 214 12.71 4.90 -13.37
C ASP A 214 13.11 5.92 -14.44
N LYS A 215 13.98 6.86 -14.06
CA LYS A 215 14.51 7.91 -14.96
C LYS A 215 15.34 7.35 -16.13
N ASN A 216 15.88 6.14 -16.01
CA ASN A 216 16.67 5.52 -17.08
C ASN A 216 15.78 5.00 -18.22
N HIS A 217 14.47 4.87 -17.99
CA HIS A 217 13.52 4.45 -19.01
C HIS A 217 13.53 5.38 -20.23
N ILE A 218 13.72 6.68 -20.04
CA ILE A 218 13.81 7.69 -21.10
C ILE A 218 14.82 7.29 -22.19
N LYS A 219 15.96 6.67 -21.80
CA LYS A 219 17.01 6.24 -22.74
C LYS A 219 16.62 5.03 -23.59
N ASN A 220 15.62 4.28 -23.17
CA ASN A 220 15.21 3.02 -23.79
C ASN A 220 13.93 3.15 -24.62
N ILE A 221 13.36 4.35 -24.71
CA ILE A 221 12.15 4.61 -25.48
C ILE A 221 12.49 4.58 -26.97
N LYS A 222 11.77 3.73 -27.70
CA LYS A 222 11.90 3.59 -29.16
C LYS A 222 11.10 4.65 -29.92
N ASP A 223 9.90 4.95 -29.41
CA ASP A 223 8.99 5.92 -30.00
C ASP A 223 9.12 7.28 -29.32
N LYS A 224 9.75 8.22 -30.00
CA LYS A 224 9.98 9.58 -29.46
C LYS A 224 8.69 10.38 -29.26
N SER A 225 7.58 9.99 -29.88
CA SER A 225 6.27 10.63 -29.66
C SER A 225 5.75 10.46 -28.24
N THR A 226 6.24 9.44 -27.53
CA THR A 226 5.86 9.14 -26.12
C THR A 226 6.69 9.93 -25.10
N LEU A 227 7.77 10.58 -25.51
CA LEU A 227 8.69 11.34 -24.63
C LEU A 227 7.98 12.36 -23.73
N PRO A 228 7.00 13.17 -24.20
CA PRO A 228 6.30 14.12 -23.34
C PRO A 228 5.65 13.47 -22.12
N TYR A 229 5.07 12.28 -22.31
CA TYR A 229 4.39 11.53 -21.25
C TYR A 229 5.41 10.93 -20.27
N THR A 230 6.55 10.44 -20.76
CA THR A 230 7.62 9.92 -19.90
C THR A 230 8.27 11.05 -19.09
N LEU A 231 8.48 12.22 -19.69
CA LEU A 231 9.09 13.36 -19.01
C LEU A 231 8.14 14.10 -18.06
N SER A 232 6.87 13.67 -17.95
CA SER A 232 5.85 14.34 -17.15
C SER A 232 6.12 14.33 -15.64
N ALA A 233 6.89 13.36 -15.13
CA ALA A 233 7.17 13.21 -13.71
C ALA A 233 8.66 13.36 -13.36
N LYS A 234 8.95 13.95 -12.20
CA LYS A 234 10.29 14.03 -11.59
C LYS A 234 10.56 12.91 -10.61
N SER A 235 9.56 12.54 -9.83
CA SER A 235 9.63 11.47 -8.84
C SER A 235 8.24 10.88 -8.61
N ALA A 236 8.19 9.70 -8.04
CA ALA A 236 6.96 9.02 -7.70
C ALA A 236 7.10 8.25 -6.37
N HIS A 237 6.11 8.34 -5.50
CA HIS A 237 6.06 7.61 -4.24
C HIS A 237 4.79 6.79 -4.16
N SER A 238 4.95 5.49 -3.89
CA SER A 238 3.82 4.58 -3.75
C SER A 238 3.17 4.71 -2.37
N LYS A 239 1.85 4.65 -2.34
CA LYS A 239 1.05 4.60 -1.10
C LYS A 239 0.13 3.40 -1.17
N MET A 240 -0.06 2.71 -0.03
CA MET A 240 -1.01 1.60 0.06
C MET A 240 -1.74 1.64 1.40
N ILE A 241 -3.00 1.21 1.38
CA ILE A 241 -3.79 0.92 2.58
C ILE A 241 -4.22 -0.54 2.43
N ALA A 242 -3.84 -1.40 3.38
CA ALA A 242 -4.15 -2.82 3.32
C ALA A 242 -5.00 -3.26 4.52
N LEU A 243 -6.03 -4.03 4.23
CA LEU A 243 -6.78 -4.79 5.22
C LEU A 243 -6.39 -6.24 5.08
N THR A 244 -5.68 -6.78 6.08
CA THR A 244 -5.12 -8.11 6.06
C THR A 244 -5.70 -8.96 7.19
N PHE A 245 -6.00 -10.20 6.90
CA PHE A 245 -6.45 -11.19 7.85
C PHE A 245 -5.37 -12.26 8.00
N TYR A 246 -4.86 -12.43 9.22
CA TYR A 246 -3.90 -13.46 9.56
C TYR A 246 -4.60 -14.60 10.29
N PHE A 247 -4.20 -15.82 9.97
CA PHE A 247 -4.73 -17.06 10.54
C PHE A 247 -3.56 -17.86 11.12
N GLU A 248 -3.59 -18.07 12.46
CA GLU A 248 -2.58 -18.80 13.22
C GLU A 248 -3.15 -20.02 13.99
#